data_bec310c5e5537bb560b7b7426f428e13
#
_entry.id   bec310c5e5537bb560b7b7426f428e13
#
_cell.length_a   1.000
_cell.length_b   1.000
_cell.length_c   1.000
_cell.angle_alpha   90.00
_cell.angle_beta   90.00
_cell.angle_gamma   90.00
#
_symmetry.space_group_name_H-M   'P 1'
#
loop_
_entity.id
_entity.type
_entity.pdbx_description
1 polymer ?
#
loop_
_entity_poly.entity_id
_entity_poly.type
_entity_poly.pdbx_seq_one_letter_code
_entity_poly.pdbx_strand_id
1 'polypeptide(L)'
;MTVLSNRAKSLKPSPTLAINAKAKSMQAQGIHVISFGAGEPDFDTPQNIKLAAVKAIEEGFTKYTPVGGIDELKDAIIQKFQRDNNLTYKRSQILVSCGGKHSFYNLAQAIFDQGDEVIIPAPYWVSYPPMVALADASPIIVETREENGFKVTPEDLKKAITPKTKAFVLNSPSNPTGSAYTKEDLEKIVEMAISHNFFVISDEIYEKIVYDGFKFTSIASLNEEIKKRTIIVHGVAKTYAMTGWRIGYTAGPEEIISAMNNIQSQSTSNPTSISQKASVEALIGHQDEVGKMVSAFEQRRNYIVDRLNKIEGVFCYKPTGAFYVFPNFSSYFGKSYQGKTIFNSTILADFFLDVARVAVVPGVEFGADPFERLSYATSMEDIREGLDRIEEALKKLV
;
A
#
# COMPACT_ATOMS: atom_id res chain seq x y z
N MET A 1 -31.38 -14.75 -16.37
CA MET A 1 -29.98 -15.05 -16.77
C MET A 1 -29.09 -13.93 -16.25
N THR A 2 -28.02 -14.25 -15.52
CA THR A 2 -27.05 -13.23 -15.07
C THR A 2 -26.15 -12.85 -16.24
N VAL A 3 -26.18 -11.58 -16.62
CA VAL A 3 -25.42 -11.01 -17.75
C VAL A 3 -23.93 -10.79 -17.41
N LEU A 4 -23.50 -11.02 -16.16
CA LEU A 4 -22.16 -10.74 -15.67
C LEU A 4 -21.15 -11.83 -16.05
N SER A 5 -19.93 -11.40 -16.43
CA SER A 5 -18.80 -12.29 -16.64
C SER A 5 -18.38 -13.01 -15.34
N ASN A 6 -17.69 -14.15 -15.45
CA ASN A 6 -17.17 -14.84 -14.27
C ASN A 6 -16.18 -13.97 -13.48
N ARG A 7 -15.34 -13.18 -14.16
CA ARG A 7 -14.44 -12.21 -13.50
C ARG A 7 -15.19 -11.21 -12.66
N ALA A 8 -16.30 -10.63 -13.17
CA ALA A 8 -17.10 -9.67 -12.40
C ALA A 8 -17.79 -10.32 -11.19
N LYS A 9 -18.19 -11.61 -11.29
CA LYS A 9 -18.82 -12.35 -10.19
C LYS A 9 -17.83 -12.75 -9.11
N SER A 10 -16.56 -12.96 -9.43
CA SER A 10 -15.52 -13.37 -8.47
C SER A 10 -15.05 -12.22 -7.58
N LEU A 11 -15.27 -10.97 -7.98
CA LEU A 11 -14.86 -9.80 -7.21
C LEU A 11 -15.86 -9.45 -6.13
N LYS A 12 -15.38 -9.31 -4.89
CA LYS A 12 -16.15 -8.76 -3.78
C LYS A 12 -15.96 -7.23 -3.73
N PRO A 13 -16.97 -6.47 -3.28
CA PRO A 13 -16.80 -5.04 -2.98
C PRO A 13 -15.62 -4.83 -2.03
N SER A 14 -14.89 -3.73 -2.18
CA SER A 14 -13.78 -3.40 -1.27
C SER A 14 -14.33 -3.06 0.14
N PRO A 15 -14.00 -3.82 1.17
CA PRO A 15 -14.49 -3.58 2.53
C PRO A 15 -14.03 -2.26 3.11
N THR A 16 -12.80 -1.83 2.78
CA THR A 16 -12.28 -0.51 3.14
C THR A 16 -13.19 0.61 2.62
N LEU A 17 -13.69 0.47 1.38
CA LEU A 17 -14.63 1.44 0.82
C LEU A 17 -15.99 1.38 1.52
N ALA A 18 -16.46 0.20 1.91
CA ALA A 18 -17.73 0.03 2.60
C ALA A 18 -17.72 0.69 4.00
N ILE A 19 -16.66 0.50 4.78
CA ILE A 19 -16.51 1.13 6.11
C ILE A 19 -16.40 2.65 5.96
N ASN A 20 -15.62 3.14 5.03
CA ASN A 20 -15.51 4.57 4.77
C ASN A 20 -16.86 5.18 4.31
N ALA A 21 -17.63 4.47 3.49
CA ALA A 21 -18.95 4.91 3.07
C ALA A 21 -19.93 4.97 4.24
N LYS A 22 -19.93 3.94 5.13
CA LYS A 22 -20.76 3.91 6.36
C LYS A 22 -20.38 5.09 7.28
N ALA A 23 -19.08 5.30 7.53
CA ALA A 23 -18.59 6.42 8.33
C ALA A 23 -19.01 7.78 7.76
N LYS A 24 -18.86 8.00 6.45
CA LYS A 24 -19.30 9.23 5.78
C LYS A 24 -20.82 9.42 5.85
N SER A 25 -21.59 8.34 5.73
CA SER A 25 -23.06 8.40 5.87
C SER A 25 -23.48 8.83 7.28
N MET A 26 -22.79 8.33 8.32
CA MET A 26 -23.03 8.74 9.71
C MET A 26 -22.65 10.20 9.93
N GLN A 27 -21.51 10.65 9.39
CA GLN A 27 -21.09 12.06 9.44
C GLN A 27 -22.10 12.98 8.77
N ALA A 28 -22.65 12.59 7.62
CA ALA A 28 -23.72 13.34 6.93
C ALA A 28 -25.02 13.44 7.75
N GLN A 29 -25.25 12.54 8.70
CA GLN A 29 -26.36 12.56 9.67
C GLN A 29 -26.03 13.39 10.93
N GLY A 30 -24.88 14.08 10.98
CA GLY A 30 -24.44 14.87 12.11
C GLY A 30 -23.77 14.05 13.23
N ILE A 31 -23.49 12.78 13.02
CA ILE A 31 -22.79 11.92 13.99
C ILE A 31 -21.28 12.16 13.85
N HIS A 32 -20.63 12.58 14.94
CA HIS A 32 -19.18 12.76 14.97
C HIS A 32 -18.46 11.40 14.99
N VAL A 33 -17.97 10.96 13.84
CA VAL A 33 -17.19 9.71 13.63
C VAL A 33 -15.75 10.07 13.36
N ILE A 34 -14.84 9.51 14.14
CA ILE A 34 -13.39 9.57 13.90
C ILE A 34 -13.02 8.41 12.97
N SER A 35 -12.27 8.68 11.89
CA SER A 35 -11.93 7.66 10.91
C SER A 35 -10.44 7.39 10.85
N PHE A 36 -10.04 6.19 11.25
CA PHE A 36 -8.72 5.60 11.02
C PHE A 36 -8.68 4.71 9.77
N GLY A 37 -9.76 4.71 8.96
CA GLY A 37 -9.86 3.85 7.77
C GLY A 37 -9.15 4.40 6.53
N ALA A 38 -8.81 5.71 6.49
CA ALA A 38 -8.23 6.33 5.31
C ALA A 38 -6.81 5.85 5.02
N GLY A 39 -6.55 5.48 3.78
CA GLY A 39 -5.22 5.07 3.33
C GLY A 39 -4.49 6.19 2.57
N GLU A 40 -4.58 7.43 3.04
CA GLU A 40 -3.98 8.62 2.39
C GLU A 40 -3.46 9.61 3.42
N PRO A 41 -2.39 10.38 3.10
CA PRO A 41 -1.93 11.47 3.95
C PRO A 41 -3.03 12.51 4.16
N ASP A 42 -3.11 13.06 5.37
CA ASP A 42 -4.01 14.16 5.73
C ASP A 42 -3.45 15.55 5.37
N PHE A 43 -2.25 15.60 4.82
CA PHE A 43 -1.62 16.82 4.35
C PHE A 43 -2.10 17.18 2.93
N ASP A 44 -2.13 18.46 2.65
CA ASP A 44 -2.26 18.95 1.29
C ASP A 44 -1.02 18.59 0.45
N THR A 45 -1.22 18.43 -0.87
CA THR A 45 -0.11 18.41 -1.82
C THR A 45 0.73 19.68 -1.68
N PRO A 46 2.07 19.60 -1.57
CA PRO A 46 2.96 20.76 -1.43
C PRO A 46 2.72 21.85 -2.48
N GLN A 47 2.89 23.10 -2.07
CA GLN A 47 2.50 24.26 -2.89
C GLN A 47 3.27 24.34 -4.22
N ASN A 48 4.56 24.03 -4.23
CA ASN A 48 5.35 24.03 -5.46
C ASN A 48 4.78 23.04 -6.50
N ILE A 49 4.33 21.87 -6.06
CA ILE A 49 3.72 20.84 -6.90
C ILE A 49 2.38 21.33 -7.47
N LYS A 50 1.53 21.95 -6.63
CA LYS A 50 0.28 22.56 -7.07
C LYS A 50 0.50 23.66 -8.11
N LEU A 51 1.51 24.53 -7.90
CA LEU A 51 1.87 25.58 -8.84
C LEU A 51 2.38 25.04 -10.18
N ALA A 52 3.13 23.93 -10.19
CA ALA A 52 3.54 23.27 -11.44
C ALA A 52 2.33 22.78 -12.26
N ALA A 53 1.29 22.29 -11.59
CA ALA A 53 0.03 21.91 -12.27
C ALA A 53 -0.72 23.12 -12.82
N VAL A 54 -0.83 24.19 -12.04
CA VAL A 54 -1.47 25.45 -12.48
C VAL A 54 -0.77 25.98 -13.75
N LYS A 55 0.58 26.05 -13.71
CA LYS A 55 1.39 26.43 -14.85
C LYS A 55 1.13 25.57 -16.08
N ALA A 56 1.05 24.25 -15.91
CA ALA A 56 0.74 23.33 -17.01
C ALA A 56 -0.64 23.59 -17.63
N ILE A 57 -1.64 23.98 -16.81
CA ILE A 57 -2.98 24.38 -17.28
C ILE A 57 -2.89 25.68 -18.09
N GLU A 58 -2.20 26.69 -17.57
CA GLU A 58 -2.04 28.01 -18.21
C GLU A 58 -1.29 27.92 -19.56
N GLU A 59 -0.30 27.01 -19.64
CA GLU A 59 0.44 26.70 -20.87
C GLU A 59 -0.36 25.83 -21.86
N GLY A 60 -1.57 25.42 -21.53
CA GLY A 60 -2.42 24.59 -22.39
C GLY A 60 -1.95 23.13 -22.50
N PHE A 61 -1.20 22.60 -21.53
CA PHE A 61 -0.74 21.22 -21.50
C PHE A 61 -1.89 20.24 -21.17
N THR A 62 -2.90 20.23 -22.02
CA THR A 62 -4.19 19.54 -21.80
C THR A 62 -4.52 18.53 -22.91
N LYS A 63 -3.54 18.14 -23.72
CA LYS A 63 -3.70 17.18 -24.82
C LYS A 63 -3.18 15.80 -24.44
N TYR A 64 -3.40 14.83 -25.33
CA TYR A 64 -2.78 13.50 -25.18
C TYR A 64 -1.27 13.58 -25.09
N THR A 65 -0.70 12.70 -24.28
CA THR A 65 0.74 12.49 -24.17
C THR A 65 1.07 11.06 -24.62
N PRO A 66 2.34 10.68 -24.72
CA PRO A 66 2.69 9.27 -24.88
C PRO A 66 2.04 8.41 -23.78
N VAL A 67 1.56 7.22 -24.17
CA VAL A 67 0.84 6.29 -23.27
C VAL A 67 1.61 6.00 -22.00
N GLY A 68 2.90 5.73 -22.13
CA GLY A 68 3.77 5.40 -20.99
C GLY A 68 4.33 6.60 -20.23
N GLY A 69 3.79 7.81 -20.47
CA GLY A 69 4.20 9.05 -19.80
C GLY A 69 5.16 9.91 -20.63
N ILE A 70 5.24 11.19 -20.25
CA ILE A 70 6.13 12.16 -20.90
C ILE A 70 7.59 11.89 -20.56
N ASP A 71 8.50 12.22 -21.48
CA ASP A 71 9.93 11.97 -21.31
C ASP A 71 10.51 12.69 -20.08
N GLU A 72 10.08 13.93 -19.81
CA GLU A 72 10.53 14.69 -18.65
C GLU A 72 10.17 13.97 -17.32
N LEU A 73 8.99 13.32 -17.25
CA LEU A 73 8.63 12.56 -16.05
C LEU A 73 9.43 11.27 -15.94
N LYS A 74 9.68 10.57 -17.06
CA LYS A 74 10.56 9.39 -17.06
C LYS A 74 11.97 9.74 -16.61
N ASP A 75 12.52 10.87 -17.07
CA ASP A 75 13.83 11.36 -16.66
C ASP A 75 13.86 11.71 -15.17
N ALA A 76 12.82 12.36 -14.65
CA ALA A 76 12.69 12.66 -13.22
C ALA A 76 12.64 11.38 -12.37
N ILE A 77 11.92 10.34 -12.84
CA ILE A 77 11.88 9.02 -12.20
C ILE A 77 13.26 8.34 -12.21
N ILE A 78 13.98 8.40 -13.34
CA ILE A 78 15.34 7.85 -13.45
C ILE A 78 16.29 8.56 -12.47
N GLN A 79 16.24 9.90 -12.41
CA GLN A 79 17.03 10.68 -11.47
C GLN A 79 16.71 10.33 -10.02
N LYS A 80 15.40 10.16 -9.69
CA LYS A 80 14.95 9.71 -8.37
C LYS A 80 15.56 8.36 -8.01
N PHE A 81 15.47 7.36 -8.88
CA PHE A 81 16.02 6.04 -8.62
C PHE A 81 17.56 6.07 -8.46
N GLN A 82 18.26 6.88 -9.25
CA GLN A 82 19.71 7.05 -9.11
C GLN A 82 20.06 7.70 -7.77
N ARG A 83 19.39 8.81 -7.43
CA ARG A 83 19.65 9.57 -6.20
C ARG A 83 19.32 8.80 -4.92
N ASP A 84 18.16 8.13 -4.91
CA ASP A 84 17.59 7.57 -3.67
C ASP A 84 17.94 6.09 -3.47
N ASN A 85 18.09 5.33 -4.56
CA ASN A 85 18.21 3.86 -4.52
C ASN A 85 19.50 3.35 -5.18
N ASN A 86 20.33 4.23 -5.76
CA ASN A 86 21.51 3.85 -6.56
C ASN A 86 21.19 2.88 -7.72
N LEU A 87 20.01 3.07 -8.34
CA LEU A 87 19.53 2.28 -9.46
C LEU A 87 19.54 3.09 -10.75
N THR A 88 20.08 2.51 -11.82
CA THR A 88 20.09 3.12 -13.15
C THR A 88 19.11 2.40 -14.05
N TYR A 89 18.20 3.14 -14.68
CA TYR A 89 17.23 2.68 -15.66
C TYR A 89 17.31 3.51 -16.94
N LYS A 90 16.82 2.95 -18.06
CA LYS A 90 16.55 3.67 -19.31
C LYS A 90 15.10 4.09 -19.35
N ARG A 91 14.74 5.07 -20.18
CA ARG A 91 13.33 5.47 -20.40
C ARG A 91 12.45 4.29 -20.84
N SER A 92 13.00 3.36 -21.65
CA SER A 92 12.30 2.12 -22.08
C SER A 92 12.00 1.15 -20.95
N GLN A 93 12.63 1.34 -19.79
CA GLN A 93 12.42 0.55 -18.58
C GLN A 93 11.47 1.23 -17.56
N ILE A 94 10.83 2.34 -17.95
CA ILE A 94 9.91 3.12 -17.10
C ILE A 94 8.54 3.22 -17.77
N LEU A 95 7.49 2.92 -17.00
CA LEU A 95 6.10 3.14 -17.39
C LEU A 95 5.42 4.02 -16.33
N VAL A 96 4.77 5.10 -16.75
CA VAL A 96 3.89 5.91 -15.91
C VAL A 96 2.45 5.46 -16.09
N SER A 97 1.73 5.25 -14.98
CA SER A 97 0.36 4.72 -14.97
C SER A 97 -0.55 5.58 -14.09
N CYS A 98 -1.87 5.33 -14.14
CA CYS A 98 -2.89 6.05 -13.37
C CYS A 98 -2.90 5.65 -11.88
N GLY A 99 -1.76 5.75 -11.20
CA GLY A 99 -1.51 5.36 -9.81
C GLY A 99 -0.91 3.95 -9.68
N GLY A 100 -0.28 3.66 -8.54
CA GLY A 100 0.40 2.37 -8.27
C GLY A 100 -0.52 1.16 -8.42
N LYS A 101 -1.82 1.28 -8.10
CA LYS A 101 -2.80 0.22 -8.34
C LYS A 101 -2.90 -0.14 -9.82
N HIS A 102 -2.92 0.85 -10.70
CA HIS A 102 -2.96 0.63 -12.15
C HIS A 102 -1.64 0.04 -12.65
N SER A 103 -0.50 0.46 -12.08
CA SER A 103 0.80 -0.15 -12.36
C SER A 103 0.80 -1.65 -12.06
N PHE A 104 0.32 -2.04 -10.86
CA PHE A 104 0.25 -3.46 -10.49
C PHE A 104 -0.76 -4.23 -11.36
N TYR A 105 -1.92 -3.64 -11.66
CA TYR A 105 -2.92 -4.25 -12.54
C TYR A 105 -2.35 -4.52 -13.94
N ASN A 106 -1.72 -3.53 -14.56
CA ASN A 106 -1.09 -3.69 -15.88
C ASN A 106 0.02 -4.76 -15.85
N LEU A 107 0.81 -4.78 -14.78
CA LEU A 107 1.84 -5.79 -14.57
C LEU A 107 1.24 -7.19 -14.50
N ALA A 108 0.20 -7.37 -13.68
CA ALA A 108 -0.48 -8.65 -13.53
C ALA A 108 -1.01 -9.15 -14.89
N GLN A 109 -1.66 -8.27 -15.67
CA GLN A 109 -2.16 -8.60 -17.00
C GLN A 109 -1.03 -8.89 -18.02
N ALA A 110 0.18 -8.37 -17.78
CA ALA A 110 1.30 -8.53 -18.72
C ALA A 110 2.11 -9.81 -18.52
N ILE A 111 2.18 -10.33 -17.28
CA ILE A 111 3.10 -11.42 -16.95
C ILE A 111 2.44 -12.67 -16.35
N PHE A 112 1.18 -12.58 -15.92
CA PHE A 112 0.49 -13.73 -15.32
C PHE A 112 -0.48 -14.37 -16.30
N ASP A 113 -0.58 -15.70 -16.17
CA ASP A 113 -1.46 -16.53 -16.98
C ASP A 113 -2.10 -17.63 -16.13
N GLN A 114 -3.07 -18.36 -16.70
CA GLN A 114 -3.69 -19.48 -16.04
C GLN A 114 -2.65 -20.54 -15.67
N GLY A 115 -2.61 -20.92 -14.40
CA GLY A 115 -1.69 -21.90 -13.84
C GLY A 115 -0.47 -21.29 -13.16
N ASP A 116 -0.21 -20.00 -13.33
CA ASP A 116 0.83 -19.29 -12.58
C ASP A 116 0.42 -19.10 -11.11
N GLU A 117 1.40 -19.17 -10.21
CA GLU A 117 1.24 -18.94 -8.78
C GLU A 117 2.02 -17.69 -8.36
N VAL A 118 1.34 -16.82 -7.60
CA VAL A 118 1.92 -15.57 -7.07
C VAL A 118 1.91 -15.60 -5.57
N ILE A 119 3.09 -15.64 -4.95
CA ILE A 119 3.23 -15.68 -3.49
C ILE A 119 2.99 -14.28 -2.93
N ILE A 120 2.07 -14.19 -1.96
CA ILE A 120 1.68 -12.93 -1.30
C ILE A 120 1.73 -13.14 0.21
N PRO A 121 2.70 -12.53 0.93
CA PRO A 121 2.72 -12.56 2.39
C PRO A 121 1.49 -11.85 2.99
N ALA A 122 0.79 -12.50 3.91
CA ALA A 122 -0.24 -11.88 4.73
C ALA A 122 0.36 -11.43 6.08
N PRO A 123 0.00 -10.23 6.59
CA PRO A 123 -1.00 -9.29 6.06
C PRO A 123 -0.53 -8.58 4.77
N TYR A 124 -1.45 -8.43 3.80
CA TYR A 124 -1.19 -7.86 2.49
C TYR A 124 -2.11 -6.67 2.18
N TRP A 125 -1.72 -5.81 1.26
CA TRP A 125 -2.67 -4.84 0.71
C TRP A 125 -3.82 -5.53 -0.02
N VAL A 126 -5.04 -5.24 0.38
CA VAL A 126 -6.30 -5.89 -0.04
C VAL A 126 -6.47 -6.05 -1.56
N SER A 127 -5.74 -5.31 -2.37
CA SER A 127 -5.89 -5.33 -3.83
C SER A 127 -4.97 -6.34 -4.53
N TYR A 128 -3.93 -6.90 -3.88
CA TYR A 128 -3.04 -7.85 -4.55
C TYR A 128 -3.76 -9.13 -4.98
N PRO A 129 -4.42 -9.89 -4.07
CA PRO A 129 -5.06 -11.13 -4.47
C PRO A 129 -6.11 -10.97 -5.57
N PRO A 130 -7.03 -9.96 -5.53
CA PRO A 130 -7.98 -9.74 -6.60
C PRO A 130 -7.33 -9.41 -7.95
N MET A 131 -6.23 -8.63 -7.97
CA MET A 131 -5.55 -8.29 -9.22
C MET A 131 -4.83 -9.49 -9.84
N VAL A 132 -4.26 -10.38 -9.01
CA VAL A 132 -3.69 -11.66 -9.45
C VAL A 132 -4.78 -12.55 -10.04
N ALA A 133 -5.91 -12.70 -9.35
CA ALA A 133 -7.04 -13.50 -9.81
C ALA A 133 -7.68 -12.94 -11.10
N LEU A 134 -7.70 -11.61 -11.30
CA LEU A 134 -8.15 -10.98 -12.54
C LEU A 134 -7.25 -11.27 -13.74
N ALA A 135 -6.01 -11.67 -13.51
CA ALA A 135 -5.06 -12.13 -14.52
C ALA A 135 -5.07 -13.67 -14.68
N ASP A 136 -6.12 -14.33 -14.19
CA ASP A 136 -6.32 -15.78 -14.23
C ASP A 136 -5.25 -16.61 -13.48
N ALA A 137 -4.37 -15.97 -12.67
CA ALA A 137 -3.36 -16.62 -11.84
C ALA A 137 -3.88 -16.90 -10.41
N SER A 138 -3.15 -17.72 -9.67
CA SER A 138 -3.50 -18.13 -8.31
C SER A 138 -2.69 -17.37 -7.27
N PRO A 139 -3.31 -16.57 -6.38
CA PRO A 139 -2.62 -16.01 -5.23
C PRO A 139 -2.34 -17.09 -4.18
N ILE A 140 -1.07 -17.28 -3.84
CA ILE A 140 -0.61 -18.19 -2.79
C ILE A 140 -0.31 -17.36 -1.55
N ILE A 141 -1.20 -17.43 -0.57
CA ILE A 141 -1.08 -16.64 0.64
C ILE A 141 -0.13 -17.32 1.62
N VAL A 142 0.87 -16.57 2.12
CA VAL A 142 1.80 -17.03 3.15
C VAL A 142 1.57 -16.21 4.41
N GLU A 143 1.06 -16.85 5.44
CA GLU A 143 0.85 -16.22 6.73
C GLU A 143 2.19 -15.82 7.35
N THR A 144 2.28 -14.60 7.86
CA THR A 144 3.43 -14.11 8.64
C THR A 144 3.02 -13.88 10.08
N ARG A 145 4.00 -13.70 10.95
CA ARG A 145 3.78 -13.61 12.38
C ARG A 145 4.18 -12.25 12.92
N GLU A 146 3.44 -11.78 13.91
CA GLU A 146 3.70 -10.53 14.61
C GLU A 146 5.08 -10.53 15.28
N GLU A 147 5.53 -11.67 15.85
CA GLU A 147 6.82 -11.82 16.50
C GLU A 147 7.99 -11.60 15.52
N ASN A 148 7.78 -11.86 14.23
CA ASN A 148 8.75 -11.62 13.17
C ASN A 148 8.55 -10.24 12.50
N GLY A 149 7.75 -9.35 13.10
CA GLY A 149 7.39 -8.06 12.51
C GLY A 149 6.60 -8.19 11.21
N PHE A 150 5.76 -9.22 11.09
CA PHE A 150 4.97 -9.50 9.89
C PHE A 150 5.80 -9.66 8.61
N LYS A 151 7.00 -10.20 8.73
CA LYS A 151 7.89 -10.50 7.60
C LYS A 151 7.90 -11.99 7.31
N VAL A 152 7.93 -12.34 6.02
CA VAL A 152 8.07 -13.75 5.62
C VAL A 152 9.45 -14.28 6.02
N THR A 153 9.49 -15.49 6.58
CA THR A 153 10.75 -16.17 6.83
C THR A 153 11.22 -16.96 5.59
N PRO A 154 12.52 -17.23 5.43
CA PRO A 154 13.00 -18.10 4.35
C PRO A 154 12.33 -19.47 4.35
N GLU A 155 12.06 -20.03 5.52
CA GLU A 155 11.41 -21.34 5.69
C GLU A 155 9.98 -21.32 5.19
N ASP A 156 9.22 -20.26 5.50
CA ASP A 156 7.83 -20.12 5.05
C ASP A 156 7.76 -19.84 3.54
N LEU A 157 8.67 -19.01 3.03
CA LEU A 157 8.78 -18.76 1.59
C LEU A 157 9.14 -20.05 0.84
N LYS A 158 10.11 -20.83 1.34
CA LYS A 158 10.52 -22.10 0.72
C LYS A 158 9.38 -23.11 0.63
N LYS A 159 8.50 -23.19 1.65
CA LYS A 159 7.32 -24.08 1.63
C LYS A 159 6.29 -23.68 0.60
N ALA A 160 6.20 -22.37 0.28
CA ALA A 160 5.23 -21.84 -0.67
C ALA A 160 5.70 -21.93 -2.15
N ILE A 161 6.99 -22.10 -2.38
CA ILE A 161 7.55 -22.18 -3.74
C ILE A 161 7.21 -23.53 -4.38
N THR A 162 6.68 -23.45 -5.60
CA THR A 162 6.41 -24.62 -6.47
C THR A 162 7.00 -24.37 -7.87
N PRO A 163 7.01 -25.39 -8.77
CA PRO A 163 7.39 -25.17 -10.16
C PRO A 163 6.51 -24.17 -10.93
N LYS A 164 5.35 -23.78 -10.37
CA LYS A 164 4.41 -22.81 -10.94
C LYS A 164 4.62 -21.40 -10.40
N THR A 165 5.49 -21.22 -9.41
CA THR A 165 5.74 -19.92 -8.79
C THR A 165 6.31 -18.96 -9.83
N LYS A 166 5.52 -17.95 -10.19
CA LYS A 166 5.86 -16.91 -11.16
C LYS A 166 6.45 -15.68 -10.51
N ALA A 167 5.88 -15.27 -9.36
CA ALA A 167 6.30 -14.06 -8.68
C ALA A 167 6.07 -14.12 -7.16
N PHE A 168 6.85 -13.30 -6.46
CA PHE A 168 6.68 -12.97 -5.05
C PHE A 168 6.37 -11.47 -4.92
N VAL A 169 5.33 -11.11 -4.16
CA VAL A 169 4.96 -9.71 -3.89
C VAL A 169 5.62 -9.24 -2.61
N LEU A 170 6.48 -8.24 -2.72
CA LEU A 170 7.16 -7.58 -1.61
C LEU A 170 6.59 -6.18 -1.45
N ASN A 171 5.92 -5.88 -0.34
CA ASN A 171 5.48 -4.52 0.01
C ASN A 171 6.26 -4.04 1.23
N SER A 172 7.18 -3.12 1.01
CA SER A 172 8.08 -2.61 2.06
C SER A 172 8.36 -1.10 1.86
N PRO A 173 8.02 -0.25 2.85
CA PRO A 173 7.19 -0.50 4.04
C PRO A 173 5.77 -0.95 3.69
N SER A 174 5.18 -1.79 4.55
CA SER A 174 3.94 -2.50 4.25
C SER A 174 2.66 -1.72 4.62
N ASN A 175 1.62 -1.90 3.84
CA ASN A 175 0.25 -1.71 4.20
C ASN A 175 -0.38 -3.11 4.37
N PRO A 176 -0.84 -3.52 5.58
CA PRO A 176 -1.33 -2.67 6.68
C PRO A 176 -0.37 -2.47 7.86
N THR A 177 0.76 -3.16 7.94
CA THR A 177 1.52 -3.32 9.19
C THR A 177 2.53 -2.21 9.48
N GLY A 178 2.92 -1.44 8.45
CA GLY A 178 4.03 -0.49 8.54
C GLY A 178 5.40 -1.14 8.75
N SER A 179 5.48 -2.46 8.67
CA SER A 179 6.73 -3.21 8.74
C SER A 179 7.60 -2.97 7.51
N ALA A 180 8.92 -2.97 7.68
CA ALA A 180 9.86 -2.86 6.58
C ALA A 180 10.96 -3.94 6.68
N TYR A 181 11.35 -4.46 5.53
CA TYR A 181 12.42 -5.45 5.43
C TYR A 181 13.78 -4.76 5.51
N THR A 182 14.69 -5.30 6.33
CA THR A 182 16.09 -4.88 6.36
C THR A 182 16.84 -5.40 5.13
N LYS A 183 18.06 -4.91 4.90
CA LYS A 183 18.90 -5.41 3.82
C LYS A 183 19.15 -6.92 3.97
N GLU A 184 19.40 -7.38 5.17
CA GLU A 184 19.65 -8.79 5.50
C GLU A 184 18.42 -9.68 5.27
N ASP A 185 17.21 -9.16 5.53
CA ASP A 185 15.96 -9.86 5.19
C ASP A 185 15.81 -9.99 3.68
N LEU A 186 16.11 -8.92 2.94
CA LEU A 186 16.01 -8.88 1.48
C LEU A 186 17.02 -9.81 0.80
N GLU A 187 18.26 -9.92 1.31
CA GLU A 187 19.29 -10.80 0.77
C GLU A 187 18.81 -12.27 0.74
N LYS A 188 18.09 -12.72 1.76
CA LYS A 188 17.51 -14.07 1.82
C LYS A 188 16.43 -14.27 0.75
N ILE A 189 15.60 -13.25 0.47
CA ILE A 189 14.59 -13.30 -0.60
C ILE A 189 15.29 -13.35 -1.97
N VAL A 190 16.37 -12.58 -2.14
CA VAL A 190 17.18 -12.57 -3.38
C VAL A 190 17.72 -13.95 -3.70
N GLU A 191 18.32 -14.65 -2.73
CA GLU A 191 18.84 -16.00 -2.92
C GLU A 191 17.75 -16.96 -3.42
N MET A 192 16.56 -16.87 -2.85
CA MET A 192 15.43 -17.72 -3.25
C MET A 192 14.88 -17.35 -4.62
N ALA A 193 14.75 -16.05 -4.93
CA ALA A 193 14.25 -15.60 -6.22
C ALA A 193 15.18 -16.02 -7.37
N ILE A 194 16.48 -15.96 -7.14
CA ILE A 194 17.49 -16.36 -8.13
C ILE A 194 17.50 -17.91 -8.28
N SER A 195 17.56 -18.64 -7.16
CA SER A 195 17.68 -20.10 -7.20
C SER A 195 16.43 -20.80 -7.74
N HIS A 196 15.26 -20.23 -7.54
CA HIS A 196 13.97 -20.77 -7.99
C HIS A 196 13.40 -20.06 -9.22
N ASN A 197 14.10 -19.05 -9.77
CA ASN A 197 13.79 -18.38 -11.02
C ASN A 197 12.40 -17.71 -11.07
N PHE A 198 11.99 -17.00 -10.01
CA PHE A 198 10.75 -16.21 -9.99
C PHE A 198 11.02 -14.70 -9.94
N PHE A 199 10.03 -13.91 -10.34
CA PHE A 199 10.09 -12.45 -10.27
C PHE A 199 9.78 -11.93 -8.87
N VAL A 200 10.37 -10.78 -8.51
CA VAL A 200 9.97 -10.01 -7.33
C VAL A 200 9.22 -8.77 -7.77
N ILE A 201 7.97 -8.63 -7.34
CA ILE A 201 7.20 -7.40 -7.53
C ILE A 201 7.36 -6.59 -6.25
N SER A 202 8.19 -5.54 -6.31
CA SER A 202 8.53 -4.71 -5.16
C SER A 202 7.67 -3.45 -5.15
N ASP A 203 6.66 -3.43 -4.27
CA ASP A 203 5.84 -2.23 -4.03
C ASP A 203 6.54 -1.36 -2.98
N GLU A 204 7.14 -0.27 -3.44
CA GLU A 204 8.00 0.64 -2.67
C GLU A 204 7.32 2.01 -2.43
N ILE A 205 5.99 2.07 -2.51
CA ILE A 205 5.22 3.33 -2.47
C ILE A 205 5.44 4.15 -1.19
N TYR A 206 5.90 3.52 -0.09
CA TYR A 206 6.17 4.14 1.20
C TYR A 206 7.67 4.34 1.50
N GLU A 207 8.58 4.17 0.54
CA GLU A 207 10.04 4.18 0.77
C GLU A 207 10.56 5.39 1.55
N LYS A 208 9.93 6.57 1.39
CA LYS A 208 10.32 7.81 2.07
C LYS A 208 9.66 8.00 3.43
N ILE A 209 8.66 7.20 3.74
CA ILE A 209 7.92 7.29 5.01
C ILE A 209 8.45 6.20 5.93
N VAL A 210 9.60 6.46 6.52
CA VAL A 210 10.32 5.56 7.43
C VAL A 210 10.80 6.33 8.66
N TYR A 211 10.98 5.65 9.77
CA TYR A 211 11.16 6.22 11.10
C TYR A 211 12.38 5.67 11.82
N ASP A 212 12.75 6.29 12.96
CA ASP A 212 13.83 5.87 13.85
C ASP A 212 15.19 5.70 13.11
N GLY A 213 15.42 6.50 12.05
CA GLY A 213 16.64 6.41 11.25
C GLY A 213 16.75 5.15 10.39
N PHE A 214 15.67 4.39 10.19
CA PHE A 214 15.65 3.24 9.30
C PHE A 214 16.07 3.64 7.89
N LYS A 215 16.98 2.87 7.30
CA LYS A 215 17.45 3.06 5.93
C LYS A 215 16.73 2.10 5.00
N PHE A 216 15.83 2.63 4.20
CA PHE A 216 15.17 1.86 3.16
C PHE A 216 16.19 1.32 2.14
N THR A 217 16.00 0.08 1.74
CA THR A 217 16.80 -0.56 0.68
C THR A 217 15.83 -1.13 -0.35
N SER A 218 15.97 -0.73 -1.62
CA SER A 218 15.26 -1.40 -2.71
C SER A 218 15.92 -2.75 -2.99
N ILE A 219 15.13 -3.81 -3.07
CA ILE A 219 15.65 -5.16 -3.36
C ILE A 219 16.40 -5.19 -4.71
N ALA A 220 15.95 -4.40 -5.68
CA ALA A 220 16.59 -4.28 -7.00
C ALA A 220 18.03 -3.75 -6.92
N SER A 221 18.40 -3.03 -5.86
CA SER A 221 19.73 -2.45 -5.70
C SER A 221 20.78 -3.42 -5.15
N LEU A 222 20.39 -4.62 -4.72
CA LEU A 222 21.31 -5.55 -4.07
C LEU A 222 22.33 -6.19 -5.03
N ASN A 223 21.90 -6.54 -6.24
CA ASN A 223 22.80 -6.96 -7.32
C ASN A 223 22.11 -6.92 -8.69
N GLU A 224 22.91 -7.01 -9.77
CA GLU A 224 22.39 -6.93 -11.15
C GLU A 224 21.50 -8.13 -11.55
N GLU A 225 21.64 -9.29 -10.92
CA GLU A 225 20.83 -10.45 -11.24
C GLU A 225 19.40 -10.30 -10.72
N ILE A 226 19.25 -9.90 -9.44
CA ILE A 226 17.94 -9.63 -8.89
C ILE A 226 17.26 -8.41 -9.54
N LYS A 227 18.01 -7.39 -9.94
CA LYS A 227 17.48 -6.25 -10.67
C LYS A 227 16.78 -6.67 -11.97
N LYS A 228 17.32 -7.65 -12.71
CA LYS A 228 16.71 -8.21 -13.92
C LYS A 228 15.42 -9.00 -13.65
N ARG A 229 15.18 -9.38 -12.39
CA ARG A 229 14.00 -10.13 -11.93
C ARG A 229 13.04 -9.28 -11.10
N THR A 230 13.38 -8.03 -10.83
CA THR A 230 12.55 -7.14 -10.02
C THR A 230 11.75 -6.19 -10.89
N ILE A 231 10.47 -6.08 -10.58
CA ILE A 231 9.59 -5.05 -11.11
C ILE A 231 9.18 -4.17 -9.94
N ILE A 232 9.68 -2.93 -9.93
CA ILE A 232 9.35 -1.95 -8.89
C ILE A 232 8.02 -1.29 -9.26
N VAL A 233 7.07 -1.31 -8.32
CA VAL A 233 5.83 -0.53 -8.36
C VAL A 233 5.98 0.63 -7.38
N HIS A 234 5.76 1.85 -7.86
CA HIS A 234 5.97 3.06 -7.08
C HIS A 234 4.99 4.17 -7.50
N GLY A 235 5.11 5.37 -6.93
CA GLY A 235 4.32 6.54 -7.32
C GLY A 235 4.51 7.73 -6.39
N VAL A 236 3.85 8.83 -6.72
CA VAL A 236 3.93 10.09 -5.97
C VAL A 236 2.85 10.21 -4.89
N ALA A 237 1.91 9.27 -4.85
CA ALA A 237 0.67 9.39 -4.07
C ALA A 237 0.89 9.55 -2.56
N LYS A 238 1.89 8.86 -1.97
CA LYS A 238 2.07 8.81 -0.52
C LYS A 238 3.10 9.81 -0.04
N THR A 239 4.29 9.78 -0.62
CA THR A 239 5.41 10.68 -0.27
C THR A 239 5.04 12.16 -0.42
N TYR A 240 4.22 12.50 -1.41
CA TYR A 240 3.92 13.90 -1.75
C TYR A 240 2.45 14.28 -1.52
N ALA A 241 1.68 13.48 -0.77
CA ALA A 241 0.25 13.72 -0.53
C ALA A 241 -0.52 13.97 -1.86
N MET A 242 -0.31 13.09 -2.83
CA MET A 242 -0.85 13.22 -4.20
C MET A 242 -1.79 12.05 -4.57
N THR A 243 -2.58 11.55 -3.64
CA THR A 243 -3.47 10.40 -3.89
C THR A 243 -4.50 10.67 -4.98
N GLY A 244 -5.07 11.87 -5.00
CA GLY A 244 -6.06 12.33 -5.99
C GLY A 244 -5.49 12.63 -7.39
N TRP A 245 -4.18 12.82 -7.52
CA TRP A 245 -3.52 13.13 -8.80
C TRP A 245 -3.38 11.92 -9.72
N ARG A 246 -3.47 10.72 -9.18
CA ARG A 246 -3.47 9.45 -9.91
C ARG A 246 -2.22 9.22 -10.77
N ILE A 247 -1.03 9.38 -10.20
CA ILE A 247 0.24 9.05 -10.86
C ILE A 247 0.98 7.97 -10.05
N GLY A 248 1.23 6.84 -10.72
CA GLY A 248 2.14 5.78 -10.31
C GLY A 248 3.12 5.50 -11.44
N TYR A 249 4.16 4.75 -11.14
CA TYR A 249 5.13 4.32 -12.15
C TYR A 249 5.72 2.96 -11.79
N THR A 250 6.23 2.31 -12.83
CA THR A 250 6.89 1.02 -12.75
C THR A 250 8.27 1.11 -13.37
N ALA A 251 9.25 0.47 -12.75
CA ALA A 251 10.58 0.26 -13.30
C ALA A 251 10.93 -1.22 -13.33
N GLY A 252 11.49 -1.71 -14.45
CA GLY A 252 11.81 -3.14 -14.59
C GLY A 252 12.38 -3.53 -15.94
N PRO A 253 12.41 -4.83 -16.26
CA PRO A 253 12.86 -5.32 -17.56
C PRO A 253 12.08 -4.69 -18.72
N GLU A 254 12.79 -4.28 -19.77
CA GLU A 254 12.24 -3.53 -20.89
C GLU A 254 11.10 -4.26 -21.60
N GLU A 255 11.21 -5.58 -21.75
CA GLU A 255 10.17 -6.41 -22.37
C GLU A 255 8.85 -6.36 -21.57
N ILE A 256 8.93 -6.47 -20.24
CA ILE A 256 7.76 -6.38 -19.35
C ILE A 256 7.15 -4.97 -19.41
N ILE A 257 7.97 -3.94 -19.34
CA ILE A 257 7.51 -2.55 -19.44
C ILE A 257 6.82 -2.28 -20.78
N SER A 258 7.35 -2.81 -21.88
CA SER A 258 6.73 -2.72 -23.21
C SER A 258 5.37 -3.41 -23.26
N ALA A 259 5.26 -4.63 -22.70
CA ALA A 259 3.99 -5.35 -22.62
C ALA A 259 2.94 -4.61 -21.79
N MET A 260 3.34 -4.07 -20.61
CA MET A 260 2.47 -3.23 -19.78
C MET A 260 2.01 -1.98 -20.50
N ASN A 261 2.88 -1.33 -21.29
CA ASN A 261 2.52 -0.15 -22.07
C ASN A 261 1.48 -0.48 -23.15
N ASN A 262 1.57 -1.66 -23.79
CA ASN A 262 0.59 -2.12 -24.77
C ASN A 262 -0.78 -2.35 -24.11
N ILE A 263 -0.83 -2.96 -22.92
CA ILE A 263 -2.06 -3.15 -22.15
C ILE A 263 -2.65 -1.79 -21.75
N GLN A 264 -1.82 -0.85 -21.24
CA GLN A 264 -2.26 0.49 -20.88
C GLN A 264 -2.85 1.24 -22.08
N SER A 265 -2.30 1.06 -23.27
CA SER A 265 -2.81 1.69 -24.50
C SER A 265 -4.22 1.27 -24.86
N GLN A 266 -4.64 0.06 -24.46
CA GLN A 266 -5.97 -0.50 -24.73
C GLN A 266 -6.94 -0.35 -23.54
N SER A 267 -6.48 0.22 -22.41
CA SER A 267 -7.30 0.41 -21.20
C SER A 267 -7.57 1.90 -20.93
N THR A 268 -6.59 2.62 -20.41
CA THR A 268 -6.73 4.02 -19.96
C THR A 268 -6.08 5.03 -20.89
N SER A 269 -5.23 4.60 -21.84
CA SER A 269 -4.33 5.46 -22.58
C SER A 269 -3.32 6.16 -21.64
N ASN A 270 -2.89 7.39 -21.91
CA ASN A 270 -1.94 8.11 -21.09
C ASN A 270 -2.52 8.55 -19.73
N PRO A 271 -1.71 8.64 -18.67
CA PRO A 271 -2.09 9.32 -17.43
C PRO A 271 -2.37 10.82 -17.69
N THR A 272 -3.10 11.44 -16.77
CA THR A 272 -3.47 12.85 -16.83
C THR A 272 -2.25 13.75 -17.08
N SER A 273 -2.23 14.51 -18.16
CA SER A 273 -1.11 15.32 -18.61
C SER A 273 -0.63 16.32 -17.55
N ILE A 274 -1.55 17.04 -16.93
CA ILE A 274 -1.30 18.03 -15.88
C ILE A 274 -0.66 17.36 -14.66
N SER A 275 -1.17 16.19 -14.25
CA SER A 275 -0.63 15.42 -13.13
C SER A 275 0.79 14.95 -13.39
N GLN A 276 1.14 14.65 -14.64
CA GLN A 276 2.50 14.28 -15.01
C GLN A 276 3.47 15.45 -14.81
N LYS A 277 3.12 16.68 -15.21
CA LYS A 277 3.93 17.89 -14.97
C LYS A 277 4.10 18.17 -13.48
N ALA A 278 3.03 18.06 -12.70
CA ALA A 278 3.10 18.17 -11.23
C ALA A 278 4.02 17.11 -10.62
N SER A 279 4.02 15.88 -11.16
CA SER A 279 4.87 14.80 -10.68
C SER A 279 6.34 14.99 -11.01
N VAL A 280 6.68 15.67 -12.10
CA VAL A 280 8.07 16.11 -12.36
C VAL A 280 8.56 16.98 -11.21
N GLU A 281 7.80 18.03 -10.84
CA GLU A 281 8.15 18.91 -9.73
C GLU A 281 8.22 18.14 -8.39
N ALA A 282 7.31 17.21 -8.15
CA ALA A 282 7.34 16.39 -6.95
C ALA A 282 8.66 15.60 -6.79
N LEU A 283 9.19 15.05 -7.89
CA LEU A 283 10.37 14.18 -7.86
C LEU A 283 11.70 14.94 -7.84
N ILE A 284 11.78 16.09 -8.50
CA ILE A 284 13.04 16.86 -8.66
C ILE A 284 13.03 18.22 -7.96
N GLY A 285 11.89 18.74 -7.54
CA GLY A 285 11.75 19.97 -6.79
C GLY A 285 12.19 19.86 -5.32
N HIS A 286 11.89 20.88 -4.54
CA HIS A 286 12.21 20.92 -3.11
C HIS A 286 11.54 19.78 -2.32
N GLN A 287 12.29 19.14 -1.43
CA GLN A 287 11.84 17.98 -0.67
C GLN A 287 11.52 18.29 0.81
N ASP A 288 11.60 19.54 1.23
CA ASP A 288 11.48 19.96 2.65
C ASP A 288 10.13 19.55 3.27
N GLU A 289 9.04 19.65 2.50
CA GLU A 289 7.70 19.28 2.96
C GLU A 289 7.58 17.77 3.25
N VAL A 290 8.31 16.94 2.52
CA VAL A 290 8.35 15.49 2.78
C VAL A 290 8.94 15.23 4.17
N GLY A 291 10.04 15.89 4.53
CA GLY A 291 10.65 15.77 5.86
C GLY A 291 9.70 16.21 6.99
N LYS A 292 8.95 17.29 6.79
CA LYS A 292 7.94 17.76 7.77
C LYS A 292 6.81 16.75 7.95
N MET A 293 6.27 16.19 6.86
CA MET A 293 5.23 15.17 6.92
C MET A 293 5.70 13.90 7.62
N VAL A 294 6.90 13.42 7.30
CA VAL A 294 7.49 12.24 7.94
C VAL A 294 7.69 12.46 9.43
N SER A 295 8.20 13.62 9.84
CA SER A 295 8.35 13.97 11.27
C SER A 295 7.01 13.99 12.02
N ALA A 296 5.96 14.51 11.39
CA ALA A 296 4.62 14.50 11.99
C ALA A 296 4.06 13.07 12.10
N PHE A 297 4.24 12.24 11.06
CA PHE A 297 3.84 10.83 11.11
C PHE A 297 4.62 10.05 12.18
N GLU A 298 5.91 10.30 12.36
CA GLU A 298 6.71 9.65 13.40
C GLU A 298 6.22 9.99 14.82
N GLN A 299 5.86 11.25 15.08
CA GLN A 299 5.27 11.67 16.35
C GLN A 299 3.92 10.97 16.59
N ARG A 300 3.05 10.94 15.59
CA ARG A 300 1.75 10.27 15.66
C ARG A 300 1.90 8.77 15.87
N ARG A 301 2.82 8.11 15.14
CA ARG A 301 3.17 6.70 15.30
C ARG A 301 3.61 6.39 16.72
N ASN A 302 4.51 7.18 17.27
CA ASN A 302 5.01 6.98 18.64
C ASN A 302 3.87 7.08 19.66
N TYR A 303 2.99 8.06 19.50
CA TYR A 303 1.85 8.24 20.38
C TYR A 303 0.84 7.09 20.28
N ILE A 304 0.40 6.74 19.07
CA ILE A 304 -0.65 5.71 18.87
C ILE A 304 -0.17 4.34 19.35
N VAL A 305 1.10 3.98 19.10
CA VAL A 305 1.67 2.70 19.56
C VAL A 305 1.77 2.65 21.08
N ASP A 306 2.30 3.71 21.73
CA ASP A 306 2.37 3.79 23.18
C ASP A 306 0.99 3.69 23.84
N ARG A 307 0.00 4.38 23.25
CA ARG A 307 -1.37 4.39 23.76
C ARG A 307 -2.10 3.07 23.59
N LEU A 308 -1.94 2.41 22.43
CA LEU A 308 -2.54 1.09 22.19
C LEU A 308 -1.97 0.02 23.12
N ASN A 309 -0.66 0.01 23.34
CA ASN A 309 0.01 -0.94 24.23
C ASN A 309 -0.29 -0.73 25.73
N LYS A 310 -0.96 0.39 26.10
CA LYS A 310 -1.48 0.61 27.46
C LYS A 310 -2.93 0.11 27.64
N ILE A 311 -3.61 -0.24 26.55
CA ILE A 311 -4.96 -0.84 26.64
C ILE A 311 -4.77 -2.32 27.00
N GLU A 312 -5.41 -2.75 28.10
CA GLU A 312 -5.33 -4.14 28.54
C GLU A 312 -5.77 -5.11 27.43
N GLY A 313 -4.94 -6.12 27.17
CA GLY A 313 -5.22 -7.15 26.17
C GLY A 313 -5.05 -6.71 24.72
N VAL A 314 -4.50 -5.52 24.46
CA VAL A 314 -4.11 -5.07 23.13
C VAL A 314 -2.59 -5.08 22.99
N PHE A 315 -2.08 -5.64 21.91
CA PHE A 315 -0.68 -5.53 21.53
C PHE A 315 -0.54 -4.91 20.15
N CYS A 316 0.37 -3.96 20.02
CA CYS A 316 0.64 -3.26 18.77
C CYS A 316 2.13 -3.28 18.46
N TYR A 317 2.50 -3.99 17.40
CA TYR A 317 3.85 -3.91 16.85
C TYR A 317 4.18 -2.47 16.45
N LYS A 318 5.41 -2.01 16.76
CA LYS A 318 5.85 -0.65 16.41
C LYS A 318 6.26 -0.60 14.93
N PRO A 319 5.50 0.11 14.05
CA PRO A 319 5.82 0.20 12.65
C PRO A 319 7.16 0.87 12.37
N THR A 320 7.87 0.38 11.37
CA THR A 320 9.12 0.96 10.87
C THR A 320 8.87 2.05 9.82
N GLY A 321 7.71 1.99 9.15
CA GLY A 321 7.35 2.95 8.10
C GLY A 321 5.85 2.99 7.81
N ALA A 322 5.47 3.59 6.67
CA ALA A 322 4.10 3.90 6.26
C ALA A 322 3.39 4.79 7.31
N PHE A 323 2.08 4.76 7.38
CA PHE A 323 1.30 5.53 8.37
C PHE A 323 0.14 4.71 8.93
N TYR A 324 0.41 3.41 9.20
CA TYR A 324 -0.54 2.46 9.76
C TYR A 324 0.01 1.78 11.00
N VAL A 325 -0.88 1.46 11.93
CA VAL A 325 -0.67 0.45 12.97
C VAL A 325 -1.63 -0.70 12.76
N PHE A 326 -1.22 -1.89 13.22
CA PHE A 326 -1.98 -3.13 13.05
C PHE A 326 -2.04 -3.89 14.38
N PRO A 327 -2.76 -3.33 15.38
CA PRO A 327 -2.87 -3.93 16.70
C PRO A 327 -3.66 -5.23 16.71
N ASN A 328 -3.25 -6.13 17.58
CA ASN A 328 -3.87 -7.41 17.89
C ASN A 328 -4.94 -7.23 18.96
N PHE A 329 -6.16 -7.69 18.69
CA PHE A 329 -7.31 -7.65 19.60
C PHE A 329 -7.82 -9.05 19.96
N SER A 330 -7.03 -10.11 19.79
CA SER A 330 -7.46 -11.49 20.02
C SER A 330 -8.06 -11.75 21.41
N SER A 331 -7.60 -11.04 22.44
CA SER A 331 -8.10 -11.15 23.82
C SER A 331 -9.55 -10.68 24.01
N TYR A 332 -10.11 -10.01 23.01
CA TYR A 332 -11.52 -9.57 23.01
C TYR A 332 -12.44 -10.52 22.22
N PHE A 333 -11.89 -11.48 21.49
CA PHE A 333 -12.71 -12.49 20.82
C PHE A 333 -13.32 -13.44 21.84
N GLY A 334 -14.60 -13.73 21.65
CA GLY A 334 -15.42 -14.47 22.61
C GLY A 334 -16.17 -13.58 23.62
N LYS A 335 -15.73 -12.34 23.82
CA LYS A 335 -16.47 -11.37 24.66
C LYS A 335 -17.71 -10.84 23.95
N SER A 336 -18.66 -10.32 24.72
CA SER A 336 -19.96 -9.90 24.22
C SER A 336 -20.37 -8.51 24.70
N TYR A 337 -21.15 -7.81 23.87
CA TYR A 337 -21.81 -6.57 24.20
C TYR A 337 -23.30 -6.64 23.78
N GLN A 338 -24.23 -6.43 24.70
CA GLN A 338 -25.67 -6.47 24.44
C GLN A 338 -26.13 -7.74 23.68
N GLY A 339 -25.56 -8.90 24.04
CA GLY A 339 -25.89 -10.21 23.44
C GLY A 339 -25.22 -10.47 22.07
N LYS A 340 -24.37 -9.57 21.56
CA LYS A 340 -23.57 -9.78 20.36
C LYS A 340 -22.15 -10.16 20.75
N THR A 341 -21.68 -11.32 20.33
CA THR A 341 -20.33 -11.81 20.60
C THR A 341 -19.36 -11.40 19.49
N ILE A 342 -18.17 -10.97 19.88
CA ILE A 342 -17.07 -10.64 18.95
C ILE A 342 -16.38 -11.93 18.53
N PHE A 343 -16.58 -12.38 17.28
CA PHE A 343 -15.96 -13.60 16.77
C PHE A 343 -14.79 -13.36 15.80
N ASN A 344 -14.71 -12.17 15.22
CA ASN A 344 -13.71 -11.80 14.22
C ASN A 344 -13.53 -10.28 14.15
N SER A 345 -12.52 -9.84 13.43
CA SER A 345 -12.21 -8.42 13.23
C SER A 345 -13.35 -7.62 12.57
N THR A 346 -14.14 -8.22 11.67
CA THR A 346 -15.28 -7.52 11.05
C THR A 346 -16.32 -7.10 12.08
N ILE A 347 -16.67 -8.01 13.00
CA ILE A 347 -17.63 -7.70 14.08
C ILE A 347 -17.02 -6.68 15.05
N LEU A 348 -15.73 -6.76 15.32
CA LEU A 348 -15.03 -5.80 16.18
C LEU A 348 -15.01 -4.40 15.54
N ALA A 349 -14.72 -4.30 14.24
CA ALA A 349 -14.76 -3.04 13.52
C ALA A 349 -16.16 -2.41 13.50
N ASP A 350 -17.22 -3.22 13.30
CA ASP A 350 -18.61 -2.78 13.40
C ASP A 350 -18.93 -2.31 14.83
N PHE A 351 -18.47 -3.03 15.86
CA PHE A 351 -18.62 -2.63 17.26
C PHE A 351 -17.94 -1.28 17.54
N PHE A 352 -16.72 -1.07 17.08
CA PHE A 352 -16.05 0.22 17.22
C PHE A 352 -16.81 1.35 16.52
N LEU A 353 -17.32 1.11 15.32
CA LEU A 353 -18.10 2.11 14.61
C LEU A 353 -19.43 2.44 15.31
N ASP A 354 -20.14 1.42 15.77
CA ASP A 354 -21.48 1.57 16.35
C ASP A 354 -21.45 2.09 17.81
N VAL A 355 -20.44 1.70 18.60
CA VAL A 355 -20.37 2.02 20.04
C VAL A 355 -19.38 3.13 20.34
N ALA A 356 -18.18 3.08 19.72
CA ALA A 356 -17.13 4.07 19.91
C ALA A 356 -17.23 5.26 18.94
N ARG A 357 -17.99 5.13 17.83
CA ARG A 357 -18.00 6.09 16.73
C ARG A 357 -16.59 6.27 16.12
N VAL A 358 -15.87 5.16 16.00
CA VAL A 358 -14.53 5.10 15.41
C VAL A 358 -14.54 4.07 14.29
N ALA A 359 -14.13 4.49 13.09
CA ALA A 359 -14.00 3.62 11.93
C ALA A 359 -12.57 3.10 11.81
N VAL A 360 -12.39 1.79 11.79
CA VAL A 360 -11.15 1.05 11.57
C VAL A 360 -11.32 0.09 10.39
N VAL A 361 -10.27 -0.60 9.93
CA VAL A 361 -10.40 -1.58 8.85
C VAL A 361 -10.06 -2.97 9.40
N PRO A 362 -11.01 -3.95 9.29
CA PRO A 362 -10.81 -5.28 9.86
C PRO A 362 -9.64 -6.02 9.23
N GLY A 363 -8.87 -6.72 10.06
CA GLY A 363 -7.66 -7.43 9.67
C GLY A 363 -7.91 -8.60 8.72
N VAL A 364 -9.07 -9.22 8.78
CA VAL A 364 -9.47 -10.30 7.85
C VAL A 364 -9.37 -9.87 6.38
N GLU A 365 -9.57 -8.59 6.08
CA GLU A 365 -9.47 -8.04 4.73
C GLU A 365 -8.02 -8.02 4.21
N PHE A 366 -7.07 -8.03 5.12
CA PHE A 366 -5.65 -8.13 4.83
C PHE A 366 -5.11 -9.56 4.98
N GLY A 367 -6.03 -10.54 5.19
CA GLY A 367 -5.67 -11.94 5.42
C GLY A 367 -5.17 -12.25 6.81
N ALA A 368 -5.47 -11.43 7.81
CA ALA A 368 -4.99 -11.61 9.19
C ALA A 368 -6.04 -11.18 10.22
N ASP A 369 -6.85 -12.12 10.64
CA ASP A 369 -7.74 -12.01 11.80
C ASP A 369 -6.98 -12.56 13.02
N PRO A 370 -6.78 -11.86 14.14
CA PRO A 370 -7.64 -10.88 14.81
C PRO A 370 -7.08 -9.44 14.90
N PHE A 371 -6.59 -8.91 13.86
CA PHE A 371 -6.02 -7.57 13.86
C PHE A 371 -7.02 -6.51 13.35
N GLU A 372 -6.73 -5.23 13.61
CA GLU A 372 -7.41 -4.09 13.01
C GLU A 372 -6.38 -3.12 12.43
N ARG A 373 -6.60 -2.57 11.22
CA ARG A 373 -5.74 -1.51 10.70
C ARG A 373 -6.27 -0.15 11.09
N LEU A 374 -5.42 0.64 11.75
CA LEU A 374 -5.65 2.05 12.04
C LEU A 374 -4.62 2.89 11.27
N SER A 375 -5.09 3.87 10.49
CA SER A 375 -4.25 4.90 9.86
C SER A 375 -4.07 6.05 10.84
N TYR A 376 -2.82 6.46 11.08
CA TYR A 376 -2.53 7.67 11.85
C TYR A 376 -2.26 8.89 10.96
N ALA A 377 -2.64 8.81 9.68
CA ALA A 377 -2.69 9.96 8.78
C ALA A 377 -3.96 10.79 9.04
N THR A 378 -4.04 11.36 10.24
CA THR A 378 -5.09 12.26 10.74
C THR A 378 -4.52 13.14 11.84
N SER A 379 -5.31 14.08 12.38
CA SER A 379 -4.87 14.98 13.43
C SER A 379 -4.47 14.25 14.73
N MET A 380 -3.56 14.82 15.51
CA MET A 380 -3.20 14.28 16.82
C MET A 380 -4.40 14.29 17.78
N GLU A 381 -5.33 15.23 17.61
CA GLU A 381 -6.58 15.33 18.38
C GLU A 381 -7.47 14.14 18.09
N ASP A 382 -7.73 13.83 16.80
CA ASP A 382 -8.49 12.65 16.40
C ASP A 382 -7.85 11.35 16.89
N ILE A 383 -6.52 11.26 16.87
CA ILE A 383 -5.82 10.07 17.37
C ILE A 383 -6.08 9.89 18.88
N ARG A 384 -5.96 10.96 19.67
CA ARG A 384 -6.22 10.90 21.11
C ARG A 384 -7.66 10.52 21.42
N GLU A 385 -8.60 11.26 20.87
CA GLU A 385 -10.02 11.05 21.10
C GLU A 385 -10.47 9.67 20.60
N GLY A 386 -10.02 9.26 19.40
CA GLY A 386 -10.38 7.96 18.84
C GLY A 386 -9.90 6.78 19.70
N LEU A 387 -8.68 6.85 20.24
CA LEU A 387 -8.15 5.80 21.11
C LEU A 387 -8.84 5.78 22.48
N ASP A 388 -9.19 6.95 23.04
CA ASP A 388 -9.97 7.02 24.29
C ASP A 388 -11.36 6.38 24.10
N ARG A 389 -12.02 6.66 22.98
CA ARG A 389 -13.31 6.05 22.64
C ARG A 389 -13.22 4.54 22.42
N ILE A 390 -12.16 4.04 21.77
CA ILE A 390 -11.89 2.60 21.60
C ILE A 390 -11.73 1.94 22.96
N GLU A 391 -10.86 2.49 23.85
CA GLU A 391 -10.65 1.92 25.18
C GLU A 391 -11.93 1.87 26.00
N GLU A 392 -12.73 2.94 26.02
CA GLU A 392 -14.01 3.00 26.74
C GLU A 392 -15.04 2.00 26.16
N ALA A 393 -15.01 1.77 24.85
CA ALA A 393 -15.88 0.74 24.25
C ALA A 393 -15.43 -0.66 24.63
N LEU A 394 -14.13 -0.96 24.61
CA LEU A 394 -13.58 -2.26 25.00
C LEU A 394 -13.91 -2.64 26.44
N LYS A 395 -13.94 -1.68 27.38
CA LYS A 395 -14.36 -1.89 28.78
C LYS A 395 -15.81 -2.35 28.93
N LYS A 396 -16.65 -2.18 27.91
CA LYS A 396 -18.07 -2.63 27.91
C LYS A 396 -18.24 -4.09 27.48
N LEU A 397 -17.19 -4.71 26.96
CA LEU A 397 -17.18 -6.11 26.54
C LEU A 397 -16.99 -7.04 27.75
N VAL A 398 -17.90 -7.99 27.94
CA VAL A 398 -17.91 -8.95 29.04
C VAL A 398 -17.75 -10.38 28.52
#